data_d7dfdf7ea51918c94c3b635f0cd6f4b5
#
_entry.id   d7dfdf7ea51918c94c3b635f0cd6f4b5
#
_cell.length_a   1.000
_cell.length_b   1.000
_cell.length_c   1.000
_cell.angle_alpha   90.00
_cell.angle_beta   90.00
_cell.angle_gamma   90.00
#
_symmetry.space_group_name_H-M   'P 1'
#
loop_
_entity.id
_entity.type
_entity.pdbx_description
1 polymer ?
#
loop_
_entity_poly.entity_id
_entity_poly.type
_entity_poly.pdbx_seq_one_letter_code
_entity_poly.pdbx_strand_id
1 'polypeptide(L)'
;GNVWVTDFAVNEARTKGHQVHKFSSSGELLMSLGTAGQAGSEPNQFNQPNDVVTGPDGSIYVADGHNGQGMTTGQAIAAGIEAGSTGRIMKFSADGTFIKDWGQIGTLHGEFRTPHALAFDSEGRLFVADRGNHRIEIFDQDGNYLDSRYSYGRISGIFITEDNMLYAIDSESSGTSHPAWSNGVRIGPLNEDRITGFIPPFDSDSRPYQGAAGEGIAVDADGNVYAAEGPNSLSW
;
A
#
# COMPACT_ATOMS: atom_id res chain seq x y z
N GLY A 1 1.39 12.10 -17.64
CA GLY A 1 2.13 10.85 -17.42
C GLY A 1 1.23 9.63 -17.59
N ASN A 2 1.81 8.44 -17.48
CA ASN A 2 1.06 7.18 -17.48
C ASN A 2 0.40 6.95 -16.11
N VAL A 3 -0.69 6.18 -16.11
CA VAL A 3 -1.43 5.80 -14.90
C VAL A 3 -1.25 4.31 -14.65
N TRP A 4 -0.96 3.97 -13.40
CA TRP A 4 -0.93 2.59 -12.94
C TRP A 4 -2.19 2.27 -12.15
N VAL A 5 -2.71 1.05 -12.31
CA VAL A 5 -3.91 0.56 -11.63
C VAL A 5 -3.67 -0.86 -11.14
N THR A 6 -3.95 -1.11 -9.87
CA THR A 6 -4.00 -2.46 -9.30
C THR A 6 -5.43 -3.00 -9.41
N ASP A 7 -5.59 -4.18 -9.99
CA ASP A 7 -6.86 -4.93 -10.04
C ASP A 7 -6.74 -6.11 -9.04
N PHE A 8 -7.12 -5.85 -7.77
CA PHE A 8 -6.80 -6.79 -6.70
C PHE A 8 -7.81 -7.92 -6.55
N ALA A 9 -9.10 -7.69 -6.85
CA ALA A 9 -10.16 -8.63 -6.56
C ALA A 9 -10.57 -9.47 -7.78
N VAL A 10 -10.67 -10.80 -7.58
CA VAL A 10 -11.18 -11.69 -8.60
C VAL A 10 -12.71 -11.52 -8.77
N ASN A 11 -13.18 -11.49 -10.01
CA ASN A 11 -14.61 -11.57 -10.31
C ASN A 11 -15.10 -13.02 -10.30
N GLU A 12 -16.42 -13.24 -10.25
CA GLU A 12 -17.04 -14.59 -10.23
C GLU A 12 -16.60 -15.46 -11.41
N ALA A 13 -16.45 -14.87 -12.60
CA ALA A 13 -16.03 -15.57 -13.81
C ALA A 13 -14.50 -15.87 -13.86
N ARG A 14 -13.74 -15.42 -12.89
CA ARG A 14 -12.26 -15.52 -12.81
C ARG A 14 -11.54 -15.02 -14.06
N THR A 15 -12.03 -13.93 -14.63
CA THR A 15 -11.48 -13.30 -15.84
C THR A 15 -10.80 -11.96 -15.56
N LYS A 16 -10.81 -11.51 -14.30
CA LYS A 16 -10.22 -10.25 -13.79
C LYS A 16 -9.64 -10.47 -12.41
N GLY A 17 -8.87 -9.50 -11.96
CA GLY A 17 -8.22 -9.51 -10.66
C GLY A 17 -6.80 -10.11 -10.70
N HIS A 18 -6.07 -9.86 -9.64
CA HIS A 18 -4.69 -10.28 -9.46
C HIS A 18 -3.75 -9.75 -10.55
N GLN A 19 -4.00 -8.53 -11.02
CA GLN A 19 -3.20 -7.87 -12.07
C GLN A 19 -2.81 -6.45 -11.71
N VAL A 20 -1.79 -5.97 -12.37
CA VAL A 20 -1.38 -4.56 -12.38
C VAL A 20 -1.36 -4.08 -13.82
N HIS A 21 -1.98 -2.94 -14.09
CA HIS A 21 -2.12 -2.38 -15.44
C HIS A 21 -1.48 -1.01 -15.53
N LYS A 22 -0.83 -0.75 -16.66
CA LYS A 22 -0.31 0.57 -17.02
C LYS A 22 -1.12 1.11 -18.19
N PHE A 23 -1.62 2.33 -18.04
CA PHE A 23 -2.36 3.05 -19.09
C PHE A 23 -1.62 4.31 -19.48
N SER A 24 -1.78 4.71 -20.74
CA SER A 24 -1.37 6.04 -21.18
C SER A 24 -2.29 7.13 -20.58
N SER A 25 -1.90 8.39 -20.71
CA SER A 25 -2.76 9.52 -20.31
C SER A 25 -4.07 9.62 -21.12
N SER A 26 -4.15 8.95 -22.26
CA SER A 26 -5.38 8.83 -23.08
C SER A 26 -6.21 7.58 -22.76
N GLY A 27 -5.80 6.76 -21.78
CA GLY A 27 -6.52 5.55 -21.37
C GLY A 27 -6.20 4.30 -22.20
N GLU A 28 -5.17 4.32 -23.04
CA GLU A 28 -4.73 3.14 -23.78
C GLU A 28 -3.96 2.20 -22.85
N LEU A 29 -4.29 0.89 -22.86
CA LEU A 29 -3.58 -0.13 -22.09
C LEU A 29 -2.19 -0.35 -22.70
N LEU A 30 -1.15 -0.05 -21.95
CA LEU A 30 0.25 -0.17 -22.36
C LEU A 30 0.93 -1.46 -21.86
N MET A 31 0.53 -1.94 -20.66
CA MET A 31 1.14 -3.11 -20.04
C MET A 31 0.16 -3.76 -19.07
N SER A 32 0.26 -5.08 -18.94
CA SER A 32 -0.38 -5.85 -17.86
C SER A 32 0.63 -6.80 -17.24
N LEU A 33 0.72 -6.80 -15.92
CA LEU A 33 1.47 -7.76 -15.13
C LEU A 33 0.48 -8.68 -14.41
N GLY A 34 0.89 -9.92 -14.15
CA GLY A 34 0.03 -10.92 -13.53
C GLY A 34 -0.88 -11.64 -14.53
N THR A 35 -1.63 -12.63 -14.03
CA THR A 35 -2.57 -13.43 -14.82
C THR A 35 -3.99 -13.20 -14.34
N ALA A 36 -4.86 -12.76 -15.24
CA ALA A 36 -6.25 -12.43 -14.92
C ALA A 36 -6.97 -13.58 -14.19
N GLY A 37 -7.53 -13.27 -13.03
CA GLY A 37 -8.32 -14.20 -12.22
C GLY A 37 -7.52 -15.34 -11.56
N GLN A 38 -6.19 -15.30 -11.60
CA GLN A 38 -5.32 -16.34 -11.04
C GLN A 38 -4.43 -15.77 -9.93
N ALA A 39 -4.79 -16.04 -8.69
CA ALA A 39 -3.93 -15.76 -7.55
C ALA A 39 -2.74 -16.73 -7.51
N GLY A 40 -1.58 -16.25 -7.08
CA GLY A 40 -0.41 -17.10 -6.90
C GLY A 40 0.78 -16.39 -6.29
N SER A 41 1.81 -17.17 -5.97
CA SER A 41 3.07 -16.69 -5.38
C SER A 41 4.28 -16.82 -6.32
N GLU A 42 4.09 -17.39 -7.52
CA GLU A 42 5.15 -17.53 -8.51
C GLU A 42 5.57 -16.17 -9.10
N PRO A 43 6.74 -16.07 -9.74
CA PRO A 43 7.08 -14.91 -10.57
C PRO A 43 5.95 -14.57 -11.55
N ASN A 44 5.62 -13.30 -11.70
CA ASN A 44 4.49 -12.81 -12.52
C ASN A 44 3.08 -13.26 -12.08
N GLN A 45 2.92 -13.73 -10.85
CA GLN A 45 1.61 -13.92 -10.24
C GLN A 45 1.48 -12.97 -9.06
N PHE A 46 0.27 -12.51 -8.81
CA PHE A 46 -0.09 -11.71 -7.63
C PHE A 46 -1.18 -12.41 -6.84
N ASN A 47 -1.24 -12.08 -5.56
CA ASN A 47 -2.36 -12.46 -4.72
C ASN A 47 -2.92 -11.22 -4.02
N GLN A 48 -3.77 -10.49 -4.73
CA GLN A 48 -4.36 -9.22 -4.30
C GLN A 48 -3.31 -8.09 -4.19
N PRO A 49 -2.77 -7.61 -5.32
CA PRO A 49 -1.84 -6.48 -5.34
C PRO A 49 -2.53 -5.20 -4.85
N ASN A 50 -1.87 -4.47 -3.95
CA ASN A 50 -2.43 -3.27 -3.32
C ASN A 50 -1.98 -1.99 -4.02
N ASP A 51 -0.69 -1.85 -4.27
CA ASP A 51 -0.12 -0.63 -4.80
C ASP A 51 1.03 -0.91 -5.76
N VAL A 52 1.33 0.07 -6.59
CA VAL A 52 2.39 0.03 -7.59
C VAL A 52 3.06 1.39 -7.73
N VAL A 53 4.39 1.41 -7.68
CA VAL A 53 5.19 2.62 -7.85
C VAL A 53 6.33 2.38 -8.82
N THR A 54 6.74 3.44 -9.55
CA THR A 54 7.92 3.40 -10.41
C THR A 54 9.11 3.98 -9.66
N GLY A 55 10.19 3.23 -9.57
CA GLY A 55 11.44 3.65 -8.96
C GLY A 55 12.22 4.66 -9.81
N PRO A 56 13.27 5.28 -9.24
CA PRO A 56 14.10 6.27 -9.94
C PRO A 56 14.78 5.75 -11.19
N ASP A 57 15.08 4.45 -11.23
CA ASP A 57 15.69 3.75 -12.38
C ASP A 57 14.68 3.28 -13.43
N GLY A 58 13.38 3.58 -13.22
CA GLY A 58 12.28 3.12 -14.06
C GLY A 58 11.77 1.71 -13.72
N SER A 59 12.37 1.00 -12.78
CA SER A 59 11.87 -0.28 -12.28
C SER A 59 10.47 -0.12 -11.65
N ILE A 60 9.67 -1.18 -11.74
CA ILE A 60 8.30 -1.20 -11.23
C ILE A 60 8.30 -2.01 -9.94
N TYR A 61 7.70 -1.45 -8.89
CA TYR A 61 7.57 -2.11 -7.58
C TYR A 61 6.09 -2.29 -7.27
N VAL A 62 5.71 -3.48 -6.84
CA VAL A 62 4.32 -3.84 -6.52
C VAL A 62 4.25 -4.40 -5.11
N ALA A 63 3.36 -3.84 -4.29
CA ALA A 63 2.98 -4.41 -3.00
C ALA A 63 1.91 -5.48 -3.21
N ASP A 64 2.19 -6.73 -2.83
CA ASP A 64 1.33 -7.88 -3.08
C ASP A 64 0.94 -8.60 -1.80
N GLY A 65 -0.35 -8.78 -1.54
CA GLY A 65 -0.85 -9.54 -0.39
C GLY A 65 -1.87 -8.82 0.51
N HIS A 66 -3.04 -8.45 -0.01
CA HIS A 66 -4.12 -7.83 0.80
C HIS A 66 -4.83 -8.82 1.74
N ASN A 67 -4.77 -10.09 1.45
CA ASN A 67 -5.56 -11.15 2.11
C ASN A 67 -5.21 -11.45 3.57
N GLY A 68 -4.12 -10.92 4.10
CA GLY A 68 -3.75 -11.02 5.52
C GLY A 68 -4.45 -10.03 6.46
N GLN A 69 -5.28 -9.14 5.92
CA GLN A 69 -5.96 -8.09 6.66
C GLN A 69 -6.99 -8.66 7.65
N GLY A 70 -7.00 -8.10 8.87
CA GLY A 70 -7.94 -8.49 9.93
C GLY A 70 -7.64 -9.83 10.60
N MET A 71 -6.68 -10.60 10.12
CA MET A 71 -6.23 -11.83 10.73
C MET A 71 -5.21 -11.56 11.86
N THR A 72 -5.18 -12.43 12.87
CA THR A 72 -4.01 -12.50 13.75
C THR A 72 -2.79 -12.92 12.94
N THR A 73 -1.58 -12.63 13.43
CA THR A 73 -0.35 -13.07 12.75
C THR A 73 -0.35 -14.57 12.46
N GLY A 74 -0.75 -15.39 13.42
CA GLY A 74 -0.84 -16.84 13.23
C GLY A 74 -1.87 -17.26 12.17
N GLN A 75 -3.03 -16.62 12.14
CA GLN A 75 -4.05 -16.87 11.11
C GLN A 75 -3.58 -16.42 9.71
N ALA A 76 -2.92 -15.27 9.61
CA ALA A 76 -2.40 -14.77 8.36
C ALA A 76 -1.31 -15.70 7.80
N ILE A 77 -0.39 -16.17 8.66
CA ILE A 77 0.65 -17.13 8.27
C ILE A 77 0.02 -18.46 7.82
N ALA A 78 -0.94 -18.99 8.58
CA ALA A 78 -1.62 -20.24 8.24
C ALA A 78 -2.39 -20.10 6.91
N ALA A 79 -3.14 -19.03 6.73
CA ALA A 79 -3.85 -18.74 5.49
C ALA A 79 -2.87 -18.56 4.30
N GLY A 80 -1.71 -17.95 4.55
CA GLY A 80 -0.66 -17.78 3.57
C GLY A 80 -0.11 -19.11 3.08
N ILE A 81 0.20 -19.99 4.00
CA ILE A 81 0.72 -21.33 3.69
C ILE A 81 -0.32 -22.15 2.88
N GLU A 82 -1.60 -22.13 3.29
CA GLU A 82 -2.65 -22.95 2.69
C GLU A 82 -3.16 -22.39 1.36
N ALA A 83 -3.22 -21.06 1.20
CA ALA A 83 -3.85 -20.39 0.07
C ALA A 83 -2.84 -19.76 -0.92
N GLY A 84 -1.53 -19.95 -0.74
CA GLY A 84 -0.51 -19.26 -1.52
C GLY A 84 -0.57 -17.75 -1.31
N SER A 85 -1.00 -17.31 -0.15
CA SER A 85 -1.07 -15.89 0.20
C SER A 85 0.30 -15.27 0.26
N THR A 86 0.38 -14.03 -0.13
CA THR A 86 1.62 -13.27 -0.25
C THR A 86 1.63 -12.13 0.76
N GLY A 87 2.80 -11.72 1.15
CA GLY A 87 3.07 -10.51 1.91
C GLY A 87 4.44 -10.06 1.47
N ARG A 88 4.54 -9.52 0.24
CA ARG A 88 5.81 -9.27 -0.42
C ARG A 88 5.81 -8.00 -1.26
N ILE A 89 7.00 -7.57 -1.60
CA ILE A 89 7.23 -6.54 -2.62
C ILE A 89 7.88 -7.23 -3.82
N MET A 90 7.34 -6.97 -5.00
CA MET A 90 7.85 -7.51 -6.25
C MET A 90 8.49 -6.40 -7.08
N LYS A 91 9.67 -6.65 -7.63
CA LYS A 91 10.40 -5.72 -8.50
C LYS A 91 10.43 -6.27 -9.94
N PHE A 92 10.08 -5.41 -10.88
CA PHE A 92 10.15 -5.67 -12.31
C PHE A 92 10.98 -4.58 -12.99
N SER A 93 11.59 -4.89 -14.12
CA SER A 93 12.19 -3.88 -14.99
C SER A 93 11.12 -3.01 -15.65
N ALA A 94 11.53 -1.90 -16.27
CA ALA A 94 10.63 -0.95 -16.92
C ALA A 94 9.75 -1.55 -18.04
N ASP A 95 10.19 -2.66 -18.62
CA ASP A 95 9.46 -3.44 -19.65
C ASP A 95 8.55 -4.54 -19.07
N GLY A 96 8.49 -4.67 -17.72
CA GLY A 96 7.65 -5.64 -17.03
C GLY A 96 8.28 -7.02 -16.84
N THR A 97 9.58 -7.18 -17.11
CA THR A 97 10.29 -8.44 -16.82
C THR A 97 10.54 -8.55 -15.31
N PHE A 98 10.15 -9.69 -14.70
CA PHE A 98 10.39 -9.95 -13.29
C PHE A 98 11.90 -9.96 -12.97
N ILE A 99 12.28 -9.26 -11.92
CA ILE A 99 13.66 -9.21 -11.43
C ILE A 99 13.80 -10.03 -10.16
N LYS A 100 13.01 -9.70 -9.14
CA LYS A 100 13.03 -10.35 -7.82
C LYS A 100 11.80 -9.99 -7.00
N ASP A 101 11.62 -10.67 -5.91
CA ASP A 101 10.75 -10.26 -4.82
C ASP A 101 11.44 -10.42 -3.46
N TRP A 102 10.85 -9.84 -2.43
CA TRP A 102 11.24 -10.06 -1.03
C TRP A 102 10.05 -9.90 -0.12
N GLY A 103 10.16 -10.48 1.05
CA GLY A 103 9.11 -10.52 2.06
C GLY A 103 8.32 -11.82 2.05
N GLN A 104 7.64 -12.02 3.15
CA GLN A 104 6.67 -13.09 3.40
C GLN A 104 5.68 -12.60 4.45
N ILE A 105 4.62 -13.36 4.71
CA ILE A 105 3.69 -13.03 5.79
C ILE A 105 4.39 -13.19 7.13
N GLY A 106 4.42 -12.12 7.93
CA GLY A 106 5.04 -12.14 9.25
C GLY A 106 5.13 -10.76 9.90
N THR A 107 5.97 -10.65 10.94
CA THR A 107 6.12 -9.45 11.76
C THR A 107 7.56 -9.00 11.96
N LEU A 108 8.54 -9.78 11.47
CA LEU A 108 9.94 -9.39 11.50
C LEU A 108 10.24 -8.32 10.43
N HIS A 109 11.42 -7.74 10.47
CA HIS A 109 11.82 -6.80 9.42
C HIS A 109 11.91 -7.52 8.07
N GLY A 110 11.31 -6.91 7.04
CA GLY A 110 11.17 -7.52 5.72
C GLY A 110 10.04 -8.54 5.61
N GLU A 111 9.24 -8.76 6.66
CA GLU A 111 8.01 -9.54 6.61
C GLU A 111 6.81 -8.60 6.68
N PHE A 112 5.73 -8.90 5.98
CA PHE A 112 4.59 -7.99 5.87
C PHE A 112 3.26 -8.66 6.23
N ARG A 113 2.37 -7.88 6.83
CA ARG A 113 0.95 -8.18 6.97
C ARG A 113 0.14 -7.12 6.24
N THR A 114 -0.18 -7.37 4.99
CA THR A 114 -0.83 -6.40 4.11
C THR A 114 0.07 -5.20 3.81
N PRO A 115 1.14 -5.38 2.99
CA PRO A 115 1.84 -4.25 2.42
C PRO A 115 0.88 -3.50 1.52
N HIS A 116 0.50 -2.25 1.88
CA HIS A 116 -0.65 -1.60 1.29
C HIS A 116 -0.30 -0.42 0.40
N ALA A 117 0.71 0.35 0.75
CA ALA A 117 1.13 1.49 -0.06
C ALA A 117 2.65 1.57 -0.19
N LEU A 118 3.10 2.14 -1.28
CA LEU A 118 4.50 2.32 -1.66
C LEU A 118 4.77 3.78 -2.00
N ALA A 119 5.91 4.30 -1.58
CA ALA A 119 6.42 5.58 -2.06
C ALA A 119 7.95 5.56 -2.10
N PHE A 120 8.54 6.26 -3.07
CA PHE A 120 9.96 6.55 -3.07
C PHE A 120 10.22 7.97 -2.55
N ASP A 121 11.28 8.13 -1.80
CA ASP A 121 11.81 9.45 -1.49
C ASP A 121 12.83 9.91 -2.53
N SER A 122 13.34 11.14 -2.34
CA SER A 122 14.34 11.74 -3.23
C SER A 122 15.71 11.04 -3.20
N GLU A 123 15.98 10.23 -2.18
CA GLU A 123 17.21 9.42 -2.06
C GLU A 123 17.07 8.03 -2.69
N GLY A 124 15.90 7.71 -3.22
CA GLY A 124 15.59 6.41 -3.82
C GLY A 124 15.36 5.30 -2.79
N ARG A 125 14.99 5.64 -1.55
CA ARG A 125 14.54 4.69 -0.55
C ARG A 125 13.06 4.37 -0.75
N LEU A 126 12.69 3.11 -0.65
CA LEU A 126 11.32 2.64 -0.76
C LEU A 126 10.66 2.57 0.61
N PHE A 127 9.59 3.30 0.79
CA PHE A 127 8.72 3.27 1.97
C PHE A 127 7.55 2.34 1.70
N VAL A 128 7.37 1.36 2.57
CA VAL A 128 6.32 0.33 2.48
C VAL A 128 5.39 0.47 3.67
N ALA A 129 4.13 0.83 3.44
CA ALA A 129 3.09 0.79 4.48
C ALA A 129 2.71 -0.65 4.79
N ASP A 130 3.24 -1.20 5.85
CA ASP A 130 2.90 -2.52 6.36
C ASP A 130 1.70 -2.41 7.31
N ARG A 131 0.51 -2.22 6.71
CA ARG A 131 -0.73 -1.83 7.38
C ARG A 131 -1.13 -2.77 8.51
N GLY A 132 -1.02 -4.07 8.29
CA GLY A 132 -1.39 -5.07 9.29
C GLY A 132 -0.43 -5.14 10.47
N ASN A 133 0.80 -4.65 10.34
CA ASN A 133 1.79 -4.54 11.40
C ASN A 133 1.90 -3.13 11.99
N HIS A 134 1.07 -2.19 11.55
CA HIS A 134 1.00 -0.81 12.05
C HIS A 134 2.32 -0.05 11.95
N ARG A 135 3.04 -0.20 10.83
CA ARG A 135 4.35 0.42 10.62
C ARG A 135 4.57 0.78 9.15
N ILE A 136 5.57 1.62 8.92
CA ILE A 136 6.19 1.79 7.62
C ILE A 136 7.58 1.17 7.71
N GLU A 137 7.94 0.30 6.79
CA GLU A 137 9.32 -0.18 6.64
C GLU A 137 10.00 0.50 5.47
N ILE A 138 11.29 0.77 5.60
CA ILE A 138 12.10 1.50 4.64
C ILE A 138 13.18 0.57 4.11
N PHE A 139 13.30 0.50 2.79
CA PHE A 139 14.24 -0.36 2.08
C PHE A 139 15.07 0.46 1.08
N ASP A 140 16.22 -0.08 0.70
CA ASP A 140 16.87 0.33 -0.53
C ASP A 140 16.17 -0.28 -1.76
N GLN A 141 16.63 0.08 -2.97
CA GLN A 141 16.05 -0.43 -4.21
C GLN A 141 16.29 -1.93 -4.45
N ASP A 142 17.16 -2.53 -3.68
CA ASP A 142 17.46 -3.97 -3.72
C ASP A 142 16.70 -4.77 -2.64
N GLY A 143 15.84 -4.10 -1.86
CA GLY A 143 15.02 -4.73 -0.83
C GLY A 143 15.79 -5.00 0.48
N ASN A 144 16.95 -4.40 0.68
CA ASN A 144 17.63 -4.47 1.97
C ASN A 144 16.93 -3.51 2.95
N TYR A 145 16.59 -4.02 4.12
CA TYR A 145 15.97 -3.25 5.19
C TYR A 145 16.91 -2.15 5.70
N LEU A 146 16.38 -0.94 5.87
CA LEU A 146 17.11 0.23 6.36
C LEU A 146 16.59 0.71 7.71
N ASP A 147 15.26 0.89 7.85
CA ASP A 147 14.65 1.49 9.03
C ASP A 147 13.15 1.23 9.12
N SER A 148 12.50 1.61 10.23
CA SER A 148 11.05 1.52 10.42
C SER A 148 10.49 2.78 11.08
N ARG A 149 9.19 3.05 10.84
CA ARG A 149 8.37 4.09 11.48
C ARG A 149 7.13 3.45 12.08
N TYR A 150 6.87 3.74 13.35
CA TYR A 150 5.75 3.15 14.10
C TYR A 150 4.69 4.18 14.51
N SER A 151 4.94 5.46 14.26
CA SER A 151 4.05 6.55 14.68
C SER A 151 2.88 6.83 13.75
N TYR A 152 2.69 6.05 12.68
CA TYR A 152 1.73 6.37 11.62
C TYR A 152 0.44 5.55 11.64
N GLY A 153 0.37 4.44 12.33
CA GLY A 153 -0.84 3.62 12.50
C GLY A 153 -1.08 2.61 11.37
N ARG A 154 -2.35 2.40 11.00
CA ARG A 154 -2.79 1.45 9.96
C ARG A 154 -2.90 2.18 8.62
N ILE A 155 -1.79 2.31 7.96
CA ILE A 155 -1.62 3.18 6.79
C ILE A 155 -2.13 2.50 5.53
N SER A 156 -3.01 3.18 4.80
CA SER A 156 -3.51 2.76 3.49
C SER A 156 -2.84 3.49 2.33
N GLY A 157 -2.41 4.71 2.50
CA GLY A 157 -1.71 5.49 1.47
C GLY A 157 -0.56 6.30 2.03
N ILE A 158 0.47 6.50 1.22
CA ILE A 158 1.65 7.32 1.53
C ILE A 158 1.88 8.33 0.42
N PHE A 159 2.22 9.55 0.79
CA PHE A 159 2.76 10.57 -0.09
C PHE A 159 3.98 11.21 0.55
N ILE A 160 5.05 11.39 -0.21
CA ILE A 160 6.28 12.05 0.22
C ILE A 160 6.46 13.30 -0.62
N THR A 161 6.55 14.46 0.03
CA THR A 161 6.76 15.74 -0.63
C THR A 161 8.24 15.98 -0.96
N GLU A 162 8.50 16.90 -1.88
CA GLU A 162 9.87 17.26 -2.28
C GLU A 162 10.70 17.86 -1.12
N ASP A 163 10.04 18.47 -0.14
CA ASP A 163 10.68 19.00 1.08
C ASP A 163 10.81 17.96 2.21
N ASN A 164 10.68 16.68 1.87
CA ASN A 164 10.87 15.54 2.78
C ASN A 164 9.87 15.50 3.95
N MET A 165 8.61 15.80 3.68
CA MET A 165 7.51 15.52 4.58
C MET A 165 6.77 14.26 4.16
N LEU A 166 6.49 13.41 5.12
CA LEU A 166 5.71 12.18 4.96
C LEU A 166 4.27 12.45 5.36
N TYR A 167 3.37 12.20 4.44
CA TYR A 167 1.92 12.19 4.65
C TYR A 167 1.43 10.76 4.56
N ALA A 168 0.83 10.25 5.61
CA ALA A 168 0.32 8.89 5.66
C ALA A 168 -1.14 8.89 6.10
N ILE A 169 -2.02 8.30 5.28
CA ILE A 169 -3.44 8.18 5.60
C ILE A 169 -3.70 6.85 6.28
N ASP A 170 -4.18 6.93 7.53
CA ASP A 170 -4.67 5.80 8.31
C ASP A 170 -6.18 5.71 8.15
N SER A 171 -6.65 4.77 7.35
CA SER A 171 -8.08 4.57 7.10
C SER A 171 -8.72 3.52 8.00
N GLU A 172 -7.93 2.73 8.74
CA GLU A 172 -8.44 1.52 9.39
C GLU A 172 -8.14 1.39 10.88
N SER A 173 -7.49 2.36 11.51
CA SER A 173 -7.38 2.36 12.97
C SER A 173 -8.77 2.52 13.60
N SER A 174 -9.10 1.64 14.52
CA SER A 174 -10.39 1.60 15.20
C SER A 174 -10.24 1.02 16.60
N GLY A 175 -11.30 1.09 17.39
CA GLY A 175 -11.32 0.48 18.73
C GLY A 175 -11.01 -1.01 18.77
N THR A 176 -11.05 -1.71 17.65
CA THR A 176 -10.78 -3.15 17.54
C THR A 176 -9.48 -3.46 16.82
N SER A 177 -9.17 -2.78 15.73
CA SER A 177 -7.99 -3.07 14.90
C SER A 177 -6.72 -2.37 15.36
N HIS A 178 -6.84 -1.21 16.01
CA HIS A 178 -5.73 -0.45 16.60
C HIS A 178 -6.27 0.42 17.74
N PRO A 179 -6.56 -0.19 18.91
CA PRO A 179 -7.19 0.51 20.02
C PRO A 179 -6.45 1.76 20.47
N ALA A 180 -7.20 2.81 20.82
CA ALA A 180 -6.71 4.14 21.19
C ALA A 180 -6.08 4.98 20.07
N TRP A 181 -6.15 4.52 18.82
CA TRP A 181 -5.76 5.29 17.66
C TRP A 181 -7.00 5.73 16.86
N SER A 182 -6.95 6.95 16.34
CA SER A 182 -7.94 7.46 15.39
C SER A 182 -7.40 7.38 13.97
N ASN A 183 -8.27 7.06 13.01
CA ASN A 183 -7.98 7.24 11.61
C ASN A 183 -7.81 8.73 11.26
N GLY A 184 -7.21 9.02 10.13
CA GLY A 184 -6.88 10.38 9.66
C GLY A 184 -5.52 10.43 8.98
N VAL A 185 -5.11 11.62 8.57
CA VAL A 185 -3.80 11.84 7.93
C VAL A 185 -2.78 12.26 8.98
N ARG A 186 -1.71 11.50 9.10
CA ARG A 186 -0.55 11.82 9.94
C ARG A 186 0.57 12.39 9.09
N ILE A 187 1.16 13.48 9.59
CA ILE A 187 2.18 14.24 8.87
C ILE A 187 3.42 14.34 9.75
N GLY A 188 4.58 14.08 9.20
CA GLY A 188 5.84 14.19 9.95
C GLY A 188 7.06 14.28 9.03
N PRO A 189 8.21 14.66 9.59
CA PRO A 189 9.45 14.69 8.83
C PRO A 189 9.90 13.29 8.44
N LEU A 190 10.43 13.15 7.24
CA LEU A 190 10.79 11.87 6.65
C LEU A 190 11.93 11.14 7.42
N ASN A 191 12.83 11.91 8.03
CA ASN A 191 14.02 11.40 8.73
C ASN A 191 13.80 11.05 10.20
N GLU A 192 12.59 11.26 10.73
CA GLU A 192 12.26 10.98 12.12
C GLU A 192 10.97 10.14 12.24
N ASP A 193 10.87 9.31 13.27
CA ASP A 193 9.61 8.64 13.63
C ASP A 193 8.78 9.52 14.56
N ARG A 194 8.29 10.67 14.03
CA ARG A 194 7.57 11.68 14.81
C ARG A 194 6.45 12.32 13.99
N ILE A 195 5.27 12.41 14.57
CA ILE A 195 4.14 13.13 14.00
C ILE A 195 4.19 14.60 14.43
N THR A 196 4.10 15.51 13.46
CA THR A 196 4.07 16.96 13.67
C THR A 196 2.72 17.58 13.30
N GLY A 197 1.90 16.86 12.52
CA GLY A 197 0.57 17.28 12.12
C GLY A 197 -0.40 16.10 12.03
N PHE A 198 -1.68 16.39 12.29
CA PHE A 198 -2.76 15.42 12.15
C PHE A 198 -3.98 16.08 11.57
N ILE A 199 -4.51 15.54 10.49
CA ILE A 199 -5.78 15.92 9.90
C ILE A 199 -6.79 14.83 10.29
N PRO A 200 -7.77 15.15 11.17
CA PRO A 200 -8.78 14.17 11.54
C PRO A 200 -9.70 13.86 10.36
N PRO A 201 -10.39 12.71 10.37
CA PRO A 201 -11.42 12.44 9.38
C PRO A 201 -12.53 13.48 9.46
N PHE A 202 -13.21 13.71 8.33
CA PHE A 202 -14.34 14.62 8.28
C PHE A 202 -15.52 14.02 9.10
N ASP A 203 -15.81 14.61 10.25
CA ASP A 203 -16.82 14.14 11.20
C ASP A 203 -18.23 14.63 10.83
N SER A 204 -18.67 14.40 9.59
CA SER A 204 -20.07 14.65 9.22
C SER A 204 -20.97 13.43 9.45
N ASP A 205 -20.42 12.31 9.92
CA ASP A 205 -21.13 11.06 9.90
C ASP A 205 -21.16 10.37 11.26
N SER A 206 -22.35 10.38 11.86
CA SER A 206 -22.66 9.61 13.08
C SER A 206 -22.74 8.07 12.84
N ARG A 207 -22.38 7.58 11.65
CA ARG A 207 -22.42 6.15 11.34
C ARG A 207 -21.26 5.39 11.98
N PRO A 208 -21.48 4.14 12.42
CA PRO A 208 -20.46 3.35 13.10
C PRO A 208 -19.29 2.92 12.19
N TYR A 209 -19.34 3.20 10.89
CA TYR A 209 -18.26 2.99 9.94
C TYR A 209 -17.48 4.29 9.76
N GLN A 210 -16.50 4.47 10.58
CA GLN A 210 -15.65 5.65 10.65
C GLN A 210 -14.55 5.66 9.57
N GLY A 211 -14.85 5.19 8.39
CA GLY A 211 -13.92 5.11 7.28
C GLY A 211 -13.76 6.39 6.47
N ALA A 212 -13.97 7.54 7.07
CA ALA A 212 -13.91 8.81 6.35
C ALA A 212 -12.51 9.34 6.05
N ALA A 213 -11.45 8.60 6.42
CA ALA A 213 -10.09 9.05 6.13
C ALA A 213 -9.64 8.75 4.70
N GLY A 214 -10.27 7.78 4.02
CA GLY A 214 -9.90 7.37 2.65
C GLY A 214 -8.71 6.44 2.57
N GLU A 215 -8.48 5.88 1.38
CA GLU A 215 -7.43 4.89 1.12
C GLU A 215 -6.20 5.50 0.42
N GLY A 216 -6.38 6.53 -0.38
CA GLY A 216 -5.32 7.20 -1.11
C GLY A 216 -5.08 8.62 -0.63
N ILE A 217 -3.85 9.10 -0.81
CA ILE A 217 -3.45 10.44 -0.44
C ILE A 217 -2.55 11.06 -1.50
N ALA A 218 -2.73 12.35 -1.75
CA ALA A 218 -1.84 13.17 -2.55
C ALA A 218 -1.71 14.57 -1.95
N VAL A 219 -0.60 15.23 -2.24
CA VAL A 219 -0.36 16.63 -1.84
C VAL A 219 0.11 17.39 -3.08
N ASP A 220 -0.48 18.54 -3.33
CA ASP A 220 -0.07 19.39 -4.46
C ASP A 220 1.07 20.36 -4.06
N ALA A 221 1.55 21.10 -5.06
CA ALA A 221 2.65 22.07 -4.85
C ALA A 221 2.28 23.25 -3.94
N ASP A 222 0.99 23.51 -3.74
CA ASP A 222 0.50 24.56 -2.85
C ASP A 222 0.29 24.03 -1.41
N GLY A 223 0.53 22.74 -1.17
CA GLY A 223 0.37 22.06 0.12
C GLY A 223 -1.07 21.64 0.43
N ASN A 224 -1.97 21.64 -0.56
CA ASN A 224 -3.30 21.07 -0.37
C ASN A 224 -3.24 19.56 -0.29
N VAL A 225 -3.92 18.99 0.70
CA VAL A 225 -3.97 17.54 0.92
C VAL A 225 -5.27 16.98 0.37
N TYR A 226 -5.16 15.99 -0.50
CA TYR A 226 -6.28 15.28 -1.12
C TYR A 226 -6.32 13.87 -0.57
N ALA A 227 -7.44 13.50 0.06
CA ALA A 227 -7.68 12.14 0.55
C ALA A 227 -8.80 11.50 -0.29
N ALA A 228 -8.51 10.35 -0.89
CA ALA A 228 -9.50 9.61 -1.66
C ALA A 228 -10.35 8.76 -0.71
N GLU A 229 -11.56 9.18 -0.45
CA GLU A 229 -12.49 8.43 0.40
C GLU A 229 -12.87 7.10 -0.24
N GLY A 230 -12.94 6.05 0.59
CA GLY A 230 -13.34 4.73 0.16
C GLY A 230 -14.83 4.61 -0.17
N PRO A 231 -15.29 3.52 -0.79
CA PRO A 231 -16.67 3.36 -1.26
C PRO A 231 -17.72 3.42 -0.16
N ASN A 232 -17.35 3.31 1.09
CA ASN A 232 -18.25 3.43 2.23
C ASN A 232 -18.53 4.88 2.67
N SER A 233 -17.80 5.84 2.14
CA SER A 233 -17.99 7.27 2.39
C SER A 233 -18.84 7.97 1.32
N LEU A 234 -19.18 7.27 0.25
CA LEU A 234 -20.06 7.79 -0.81
C LEU A 234 -21.54 7.64 -0.44
N SER A 235 -21.98 8.35 0.56
CA SER A 235 -23.40 8.65 0.70
C SER A 235 -23.59 10.14 0.39
N TRP A 236 -23.89 10.41 -0.83
CA TRP A 236 -24.42 11.68 -1.31
C TRP A 236 -25.91 11.77 -0.99
#